data_a9e438efbad3305081c02ca47a0c9593
#
_entry.id   a9e438efbad3305081c02ca47a0c9593
#
_cell.length_a   1.000
_cell.length_b   1.000
_cell.length_c   1.000
_cell.angle_alpha   90.00
_cell.angle_beta   90.00
_cell.angle_gamma   90.00
#
_symmetry.space_group_name_H-M   'P 1'
#
loop_
_entity.id
_entity.type
_entity.pdbx_description
1 polymer ?
#
loop_
_entity_poly.entity_id
_entity_poly.type
_entity_poly.pdbx_seq_one_letter_code
_entity_poly.pdbx_strand_id
1 'polypeptide(L)'
;ILKACMRNIMDSRSNANPVLTDKHFKRHTKINIDKLVLSNTIEEFVDNLSGTLYEKPLREVLKLDNPVLFDFEMNLDLFFFSYIWNHPDYFVPKGERPYFKKSFGPHIDLLNMLWIYRCRNYYVLSDAQIYSFLIPVNYYLDKNEIKRMVEAENNTVLYEIISNSYYGKTYGFDS
;
A
#
# COMPACT_ATOMS: atom_id res chain seq x y z
N ILE A 1 7.87 8.66 -5.48
CA ILE A 1 7.67 10.08 -5.84
C ILE A 1 6.38 10.61 -5.22
N LEU A 2 5.17 10.08 -5.56
CA LEU A 2 3.89 10.62 -5.07
C LEU A 2 3.85 10.76 -3.55
N LYS A 3 4.20 9.71 -2.80
CA LYS A 3 4.27 9.76 -1.33
C LYS A 3 5.23 10.83 -0.82
N ALA A 4 6.40 11.00 -1.46
CA ALA A 4 7.35 12.02 -1.05
C ALA A 4 6.80 13.44 -1.28
N CYS A 5 6.08 13.69 -2.38
CA CYS A 5 5.41 14.97 -2.61
C CYS A 5 4.32 15.23 -1.55
N MET A 6 3.48 14.24 -1.25
CA MET A 6 2.43 14.38 -0.23
C MET A 6 3.01 14.66 1.16
N ARG A 7 4.08 13.97 1.55
CA ARG A 7 4.80 14.26 2.81
C ARG A 7 5.27 15.72 2.87
N ASN A 8 5.84 16.20 1.78
CA ASN A 8 6.29 17.58 1.71
C ASN A 8 5.15 18.59 1.89
N ILE A 9 3.98 18.32 1.30
CA ILE A 9 2.80 19.19 1.41
C ILE A 9 2.22 19.14 2.84
N MET A 10 2.05 17.94 3.40
CA MET A 10 1.31 17.75 4.66
C MET A 10 2.16 17.92 5.91
N ASP A 11 3.48 17.66 5.84
CA ASP A 11 4.38 17.72 7.01
C ASP A 11 5.07 19.07 7.21
N SER A 12 4.87 20.04 6.34
CA SER A 12 5.46 21.40 6.40
C SER A 12 6.98 21.45 6.67
N ARG A 13 7.69 20.31 6.64
CA ARG A 13 9.10 20.17 7.02
C ARG A 13 10.05 20.14 5.82
N SER A 14 9.61 20.63 4.69
CA SER A 14 10.25 20.31 3.44
C SER A 14 11.35 21.25 3.05
N ASN A 15 12.53 20.72 3.00
CA ASN A 15 13.51 21.13 2.00
C ASN A 15 13.33 20.20 0.77
N ALA A 16 13.28 20.77 -0.43
CA ALA A 16 13.08 20.03 -1.68
C ALA A 16 13.91 18.74 -1.71
N ASN A 17 13.23 17.60 -1.79
CA ASN A 17 13.92 16.33 -1.83
C ASN A 17 14.64 16.22 -3.19
N PRO A 18 15.98 16.12 -3.25
CA PRO A 18 16.74 16.08 -4.50
C PRO A 18 16.31 14.95 -5.44
N VAL A 19 15.73 13.85 -4.91
CA VAL A 19 15.17 12.74 -5.70
C VAL A 19 13.99 13.20 -6.58
N LEU A 20 13.22 14.20 -6.14
CA LEU A 20 12.06 14.71 -6.89
C LEU A 20 12.46 15.56 -8.09
N THR A 21 13.67 16.09 -8.11
CA THR A 21 14.21 16.92 -9.20
C THR A 21 15.04 16.13 -10.23
N ASP A 22 15.23 14.83 -10.01
CA ASP A 22 16.04 14.00 -10.92
C ASP A 22 15.38 13.89 -12.30
N LYS A 23 16.13 14.35 -13.32
CA LYS A 23 15.74 14.30 -14.73
C LYS A 23 15.46 12.89 -15.23
N HIS A 24 16.04 11.85 -14.61
CA HIS A 24 15.83 10.47 -14.97
C HIS A 24 14.37 10.06 -14.73
N PHE A 25 13.80 10.37 -13.55
CA PHE A 25 12.40 10.08 -13.24
C PHE A 25 11.42 10.82 -14.16
N LYS A 26 11.73 12.08 -14.52
CA LYS A 26 10.89 12.88 -15.42
C LYS A 26 10.74 12.27 -16.83
N ARG A 27 11.75 11.53 -17.30
CA ARG A 27 11.74 10.91 -18.66
C ARG A 27 10.86 9.67 -18.75
N HIS A 28 10.62 8.97 -17.65
CA HIS A 28 9.94 7.68 -17.62
C HIS A 28 8.50 7.73 -17.12
N THR A 29 7.97 8.91 -16.82
CA THR A 29 6.60 9.09 -16.38
C THR A 29 5.84 10.09 -17.27
N LYS A 30 4.56 9.82 -17.51
CA LYS A 30 3.63 10.77 -18.13
C LYS A 30 3.12 11.83 -17.14
N ILE A 31 3.46 11.69 -15.86
CA ILE A 31 3.04 12.61 -14.79
C ILE A 31 3.94 13.84 -14.82
N ASN A 32 3.35 15.02 -14.75
CA ASN A 32 4.09 16.27 -14.64
C ASN A 32 4.59 16.47 -13.21
N ILE A 33 5.79 15.94 -12.92
CA ILE A 33 6.39 15.99 -11.58
C ILE A 33 6.62 17.43 -11.10
N ASP A 34 6.96 18.34 -12.00
CA ASP A 34 7.19 19.75 -11.63
C ASP A 34 5.91 20.40 -11.06
N LYS A 35 4.75 20.13 -11.67
CA LYS A 35 3.47 20.58 -11.12
C LYS A 35 3.15 19.97 -9.76
N LEU A 36 3.45 18.69 -9.57
CA LEU A 36 3.21 17.99 -8.30
C LEU A 36 4.08 18.56 -7.16
N VAL A 37 5.34 18.85 -7.45
CA VAL A 37 6.28 19.43 -6.46
C VAL A 37 5.88 20.85 -6.07
N LEU A 38 5.26 21.61 -6.99
CA LEU A 38 4.81 22.98 -6.76
C LEU A 38 3.42 23.07 -6.11
N SER A 39 2.73 21.96 -5.92
CA SER A 39 1.43 21.95 -5.25
C SER A 39 1.55 22.38 -3.79
N ASN A 40 0.71 23.30 -3.36
CA ASN A 40 0.68 23.84 -2.00
C ASN A 40 -0.31 23.12 -1.10
N THR A 41 -1.32 22.48 -1.69
CA THR A 41 -2.35 21.73 -0.96
C THR A 41 -2.48 20.32 -1.54
N ILE A 42 -3.06 19.43 -0.75
CA ILE A 42 -3.27 18.05 -1.18
C ILE A 42 -4.34 17.94 -2.29
N GLU A 43 -5.31 18.84 -2.28
CA GLU A 43 -6.34 18.95 -3.32
C GLU A 43 -5.70 19.34 -4.66
N GLU A 44 -4.86 20.39 -4.65
CA GLU A 44 -4.11 20.83 -5.83
C GLU A 44 -3.20 19.71 -6.36
N PHE A 45 -2.56 18.96 -5.46
CA PHE A 45 -1.74 17.80 -5.81
C PHE A 45 -2.56 16.74 -6.53
N VAL A 46 -3.76 16.40 -6.02
CA VAL A 46 -4.65 15.42 -6.65
C VAL A 46 -5.20 15.94 -7.99
N ASP A 47 -5.53 17.23 -8.10
CA ASP A 47 -5.95 17.85 -9.35
C ASP A 47 -4.85 17.80 -10.43
N ASN A 48 -3.59 18.00 -10.04
CA ASN A 48 -2.42 17.86 -10.93
C ASN A 48 -2.16 16.40 -11.40
N LEU A 49 -2.83 15.42 -10.80
CA LEU A 49 -2.83 14.02 -11.24
C LEU A 49 -3.99 13.67 -12.18
N SER A 50 -4.79 14.67 -12.58
CA SER A 50 -5.96 14.44 -13.45
C SER A 50 -5.61 13.71 -14.73
N GLY A 51 -6.43 12.72 -15.11
CA GLY A 51 -6.19 11.85 -16.25
C GLY A 51 -5.16 10.75 -16.03
N THR A 52 -4.59 10.62 -14.82
CA THR A 52 -3.70 9.51 -14.45
C THR A 52 -4.45 8.41 -13.68
N LEU A 53 -3.83 7.24 -13.58
CA LEU A 53 -4.35 6.12 -12.78
C LEU A 53 -4.47 6.44 -11.27
N TYR A 54 -3.72 7.42 -10.80
CA TYR A 54 -3.63 7.79 -9.38
C TYR A 54 -4.69 8.80 -8.94
N GLU A 55 -5.32 9.49 -9.87
CA GLU A 55 -6.36 10.49 -9.59
C GLU A 55 -7.52 9.89 -8.78
N LYS A 56 -8.14 8.83 -9.33
CA LYS A 56 -9.33 8.22 -8.72
C LYS A 56 -9.11 7.73 -7.29
N PRO A 57 -8.08 6.91 -6.99
CA PRO A 57 -7.85 6.44 -5.63
C PRO A 57 -7.60 7.58 -4.64
N LEU A 58 -6.86 8.63 -5.02
CA LEU A 58 -6.60 9.76 -4.14
C LEU A 58 -7.82 10.67 -3.93
N ARG A 59 -8.69 10.83 -4.95
CA ARG A 59 -9.97 11.55 -4.77
C ARG A 59 -10.91 10.85 -3.81
N GLU A 60 -10.88 9.52 -3.71
CA GLU A 60 -11.68 8.81 -2.70
C GLU A 60 -11.22 9.13 -1.28
N VAL A 61 -9.91 9.28 -1.06
CA VAL A 61 -9.37 9.69 0.23
C VAL A 61 -9.80 11.11 0.60
N LEU A 62 -9.84 12.04 -0.36
CA LEU A 62 -10.30 13.41 -0.11
C LEU A 62 -11.76 13.51 0.36
N LYS A 63 -12.57 12.45 0.18
CA LYS A 63 -13.97 12.42 0.64
C LYS A 63 -14.10 12.00 2.12
N LEU A 64 -13.04 11.51 2.72
CA LEU A 64 -13.03 11.15 4.15
C LEU A 64 -13.14 12.41 5.00
N ASP A 65 -13.68 12.24 6.20
CA ASP A 65 -13.69 13.31 7.19
C ASP A 65 -12.29 13.46 7.81
N ASN A 66 -11.64 14.62 7.54
CA ASN A 66 -10.29 14.94 8.00
C ASN A 66 -9.21 13.89 7.64
N PRO A 67 -8.97 13.61 6.33
CA PRO A 67 -7.98 12.63 5.93
C PRO A 67 -6.56 13.07 6.32
N VAL A 68 -5.78 12.12 6.82
CA VAL A 68 -4.38 12.34 7.20
C VAL A 68 -3.43 11.72 6.15
N LEU A 69 -2.15 12.08 6.22
CA LEU A 69 -1.13 11.57 5.29
C LEU A 69 -1.13 10.04 5.19
N PHE A 70 -1.36 9.36 6.31
CA PHE A 70 -1.43 7.90 6.37
C PHE A 70 -2.51 7.33 5.43
N ASP A 71 -3.69 7.94 5.37
CA ASP A 71 -4.80 7.47 4.53
C ASP A 71 -4.43 7.53 3.03
N PHE A 72 -3.76 8.62 2.62
CA PHE A 72 -3.26 8.77 1.25
C PHE A 72 -2.19 7.74 0.91
N GLU A 73 -1.21 7.54 1.81
CA GLU A 73 -0.12 6.60 1.58
C GLU A 73 -0.60 5.15 1.53
N MET A 74 -1.51 4.76 2.42
CA MET A 74 -2.09 3.42 2.44
C MET A 74 -2.96 3.17 1.21
N ASN A 75 -3.77 4.15 0.80
CA ASN A 75 -4.60 4.02 -0.39
C ASN A 75 -3.75 3.86 -1.67
N LEU A 76 -2.64 4.60 -1.77
CA LEU A 76 -1.69 4.42 -2.88
C LEU A 76 -1.06 3.02 -2.90
N ASP A 77 -0.70 2.46 -1.74
CA ASP A 77 -0.14 1.11 -1.66
C ASP A 77 -1.20 0.07 -2.06
N LEU A 78 -2.41 0.17 -1.52
CA LEU A 78 -3.52 -0.68 -1.89
C LEU A 78 -3.78 -0.67 -3.40
N PHE A 79 -3.87 0.54 -3.97
CA PHE A 79 -4.06 0.72 -5.40
C PHE A 79 -2.92 0.08 -6.19
N PHE A 80 -1.67 0.36 -5.82
CA PHE A 80 -0.47 -0.13 -6.52
C PHE A 80 -0.41 -1.66 -6.55
N PHE A 81 -0.53 -2.31 -5.39
CA PHE A 81 -0.47 -3.77 -5.30
C PHE A 81 -1.65 -4.45 -5.98
N SER A 82 -2.87 -3.91 -5.80
CA SER A 82 -4.07 -4.42 -6.46
C SER A 82 -3.99 -4.25 -7.98
N TYR A 83 -3.47 -3.12 -8.45
CA TYR A 83 -3.35 -2.84 -9.88
C TYR A 83 -2.35 -3.78 -10.55
N ILE A 84 -1.17 -3.97 -9.97
CA ILE A 84 -0.15 -4.88 -10.51
C ILE A 84 -0.65 -6.33 -10.52
N TRP A 85 -1.32 -6.76 -9.44
CA TRP A 85 -1.87 -8.11 -9.35
C TRP A 85 -2.91 -8.40 -10.43
N ASN A 86 -3.80 -7.44 -10.67
CA ASN A 86 -4.90 -7.59 -11.63
C ASN A 86 -4.50 -7.35 -13.08
N HIS A 87 -3.40 -6.65 -13.32
CA HIS A 87 -2.94 -6.27 -14.65
C HIS A 87 -1.49 -6.69 -14.93
N PRO A 88 -1.11 -7.95 -14.71
CA PRO A 88 0.26 -8.41 -14.95
C PRO A 88 0.70 -8.23 -16.41
N ASP A 89 -0.27 -8.14 -17.33
CA ASP A 89 -0.05 -7.98 -18.76
C ASP A 89 0.72 -6.70 -19.13
N TYR A 90 0.61 -5.65 -18.32
CA TYR A 90 1.33 -4.39 -18.53
C TYR A 90 2.78 -4.41 -18.06
N PHE A 91 3.13 -5.36 -17.17
CA PHE A 91 4.41 -5.33 -16.46
C PHE A 91 5.28 -6.55 -16.75
N VAL A 92 4.66 -7.67 -17.17
CA VAL A 92 5.33 -8.97 -17.23
C VAL A 92 5.10 -9.64 -18.59
N PRO A 93 6.15 -10.08 -19.28
CA PRO A 93 6.04 -10.86 -20.51
C PRO A 93 5.15 -12.10 -20.33
N LYS A 94 4.42 -12.49 -21.37
CA LYS A 94 3.43 -13.58 -21.30
C LYS A 94 3.97 -14.88 -20.70
N GLY A 95 5.20 -15.27 -21.07
CA GLY A 95 5.86 -16.49 -20.56
C GLY A 95 6.26 -16.43 -19.08
N GLU A 96 6.40 -15.25 -18.50
CA GLU A 96 6.87 -15.04 -17.13
C GLU A 96 5.74 -14.83 -16.12
N ARG A 97 4.50 -14.64 -16.58
CA ARG A 97 3.33 -14.36 -15.72
C ARG A 97 3.06 -15.43 -14.64
N PRO A 98 3.23 -16.75 -14.90
CA PRO A 98 3.08 -17.75 -13.85
C PRO A 98 4.12 -17.60 -12.74
N TYR A 99 5.35 -17.24 -13.08
CA TYR A 99 6.43 -17.00 -12.11
C TYR A 99 6.20 -15.71 -11.32
N PHE A 100 5.69 -14.67 -11.99
CA PHE A 100 5.29 -13.44 -11.33
C PHE A 100 4.27 -13.69 -10.21
N LYS A 101 3.19 -14.42 -10.48
CA LYS A 101 2.18 -14.73 -9.47
C LYS A 101 2.74 -15.54 -8.30
N LYS A 102 3.63 -16.51 -8.58
CA LYS A 102 4.30 -17.31 -7.55
C LYS A 102 5.22 -16.49 -6.65
N SER A 103 5.82 -15.43 -7.16
CA SER A 103 6.70 -14.55 -6.40
C SER A 103 5.91 -13.43 -5.70
N PHE A 104 4.98 -12.80 -6.42
CA PHE A 104 4.29 -11.62 -5.95
C PHE A 104 3.13 -11.93 -4.99
N GLY A 105 2.46 -13.08 -5.15
CA GLY A 105 1.39 -13.53 -4.27
C GLY A 105 1.81 -13.69 -2.81
N PRO A 106 2.89 -14.46 -2.52
CA PRO A 106 3.44 -14.54 -1.17
C PRO A 106 3.86 -13.19 -0.59
N HIS A 107 4.41 -12.31 -1.43
CA HIS A 107 4.78 -10.96 -0.99
C HIS A 107 3.57 -10.16 -0.52
N ILE A 108 2.43 -10.25 -1.22
CA ILE A 108 1.18 -9.59 -0.80
C ILE A 108 0.68 -10.18 0.53
N ASP A 109 0.68 -11.50 0.69
CA ASP A 109 0.26 -12.13 1.94
C ASP A 109 1.11 -11.63 3.12
N LEU A 110 2.44 -11.61 2.95
CA LEU A 110 3.36 -11.11 3.98
C LEU A 110 3.15 -9.62 4.30
N LEU A 111 2.85 -8.80 3.28
CA LEU A 111 2.48 -7.39 3.50
C LEU A 111 1.19 -7.27 4.30
N ASN A 112 0.16 -8.04 3.98
CA ASN A 112 -1.09 -8.03 4.73
C ASN A 112 -0.87 -8.43 6.19
N MET A 113 -0.08 -9.48 6.45
CA MET A 113 0.29 -9.88 7.81
C MET A 113 1.03 -8.76 8.57
N LEU A 114 2.02 -8.13 7.92
CA LEU A 114 2.76 -7.02 8.48
C LEU A 114 1.85 -5.82 8.78
N TRP A 115 0.92 -5.50 7.89
CA TRP A 115 -0.02 -4.40 8.09
C TRP A 115 -1.01 -4.69 9.22
N ILE A 116 -1.56 -5.91 9.30
CA ILE A 116 -2.39 -6.31 10.45
C ILE A 116 -1.63 -6.09 11.76
N TYR A 117 -0.40 -6.62 11.84
CA TYR A 117 0.43 -6.45 13.03
C TYR A 117 0.65 -4.97 13.38
N ARG A 118 1.04 -4.15 12.40
CA ARG A 118 1.31 -2.72 12.62
C ARG A 118 0.07 -1.93 12.98
N CYS A 119 -1.05 -2.18 12.30
CA CYS A 119 -2.31 -1.49 12.56
C CYS A 119 -2.83 -1.77 13.97
N ARG A 120 -2.65 -2.98 14.47
CA ARG A 120 -3.04 -3.36 15.82
C ARG A 120 -2.11 -2.76 16.89
N ASN A 121 -0.81 -2.78 16.66
CA ASN A 121 0.16 -2.48 17.72
C ASN A 121 0.63 -1.03 17.75
N TYR A 122 0.69 -0.36 16.61
CA TYR A 122 1.23 1.00 16.54
C TYR A 122 0.15 2.05 16.26
N TYR A 123 -0.87 1.68 15.49
CA TYR A 123 -1.94 2.63 15.14
C TYR A 123 -3.22 2.41 15.93
N VAL A 124 -3.36 1.28 16.59
CA VAL A 124 -4.51 0.90 17.46
C VAL A 124 -5.83 1.10 16.71
N LEU A 125 -5.90 0.60 15.48
CA LEU A 125 -7.06 0.71 14.61
C LEU A 125 -8.11 -0.36 14.95
N SER A 126 -9.37 -0.04 14.70
CA SER A 126 -10.47 -1.02 14.76
C SER A 126 -10.34 -2.07 13.66
N ASP A 127 -10.94 -3.24 13.86
CA ASP A 127 -10.94 -4.33 12.87
C ASP A 127 -11.47 -3.86 11.51
N ALA A 128 -12.54 -3.06 11.49
CA ALA A 128 -13.10 -2.50 10.26
C ALA A 128 -12.10 -1.61 9.52
N GLN A 129 -11.34 -0.78 10.23
CA GLN A 129 -10.28 0.03 9.65
C GLN A 129 -9.14 -0.84 9.12
N ILE A 130 -8.71 -1.87 9.88
CA ILE A 130 -7.68 -2.80 9.42
C ILE A 130 -8.10 -3.47 8.12
N TYR A 131 -9.33 -3.98 8.03
CA TYR A 131 -9.85 -4.58 6.79
C TYR A 131 -9.80 -3.62 5.59
N SER A 132 -10.05 -2.32 5.80
CA SER A 132 -10.00 -1.33 4.72
C SER A 132 -8.60 -1.09 4.16
N PHE A 133 -7.55 -1.45 4.91
CA PHE A 133 -6.15 -1.30 4.50
C PHE A 133 -5.51 -2.59 3.97
N LEU A 134 -6.23 -3.71 3.93
CA LEU A 134 -5.68 -4.94 3.39
C LEU A 134 -5.79 -5.00 1.87
N ILE A 135 -4.72 -5.47 1.23
CA ILE A 135 -4.74 -5.76 -0.20
C ILE A 135 -5.71 -6.94 -0.42
N PRO A 136 -6.73 -6.79 -1.30
CA PRO A 136 -7.79 -7.81 -1.47
C PRO A 136 -7.30 -8.99 -2.32
N VAL A 137 -6.17 -9.56 -1.96
CA VAL A 137 -5.54 -10.72 -2.59
C VAL A 137 -5.17 -11.71 -1.49
N ASN A 138 -5.56 -12.96 -1.70
CA ASN A 138 -5.26 -14.07 -0.82
C ASN A 138 -4.53 -15.13 -1.66
N TYR A 139 -3.27 -15.42 -1.36
CA TYR A 139 -2.48 -16.35 -2.15
C TYR A 139 -2.32 -17.70 -1.42
N TYR A 140 -1.60 -17.73 -0.31
CA TYR A 140 -1.51 -18.90 0.60
C TYR A 140 -2.29 -18.69 1.89
N LEU A 141 -2.60 -17.45 2.26
CA LEU A 141 -3.49 -17.15 3.37
C LEU A 141 -4.92 -17.14 2.88
N ASP A 142 -5.79 -17.90 3.51
CA ASP A 142 -7.21 -17.86 3.20
C ASP A 142 -7.92 -16.69 3.93
N LYS A 143 -9.17 -16.43 3.53
CA LYS A 143 -9.97 -15.36 4.13
C LYS A 143 -10.24 -15.55 5.62
N ASN A 144 -10.33 -16.81 6.08
CA ASN A 144 -10.59 -17.11 7.49
C ASN A 144 -9.32 -16.90 8.32
N GLU A 145 -8.15 -17.22 7.78
CA GLU A 145 -6.87 -16.93 8.43
C GLU A 145 -6.67 -15.41 8.59
N ILE A 146 -6.89 -14.64 7.52
CA ILE A 146 -6.85 -13.17 7.58
C ILE A 146 -7.84 -12.63 8.62
N LYS A 147 -9.09 -13.14 8.60
CA LYS A 147 -10.11 -12.76 9.59
C LYS A 147 -9.63 -13.00 11.02
N ARG A 148 -9.16 -14.21 11.30
CA ARG A 148 -8.65 -14.58 12.62
C ARG A 148 -7.45 -13.72 13.05
N MET A 149 -6.57 -13.33 12.12
CA MET A 149 -5.45 -12.43 12.41
C MET A 149 -5.93 -11.00 12.76
N VAL A 150 -6.91 -10.47 12.02
CA VAL A 150 -7.48 -9.14 12.27
C VAL A 150 -8.21 -9.11 13.60
N GLU A 151 -9.02 -10.14 13.90
CA GLU A 151 -9.88 -10.24 15.08
C GLU A 151 -9.18 -10.90 16.30
N ALA A 152 -7.86 -11.13 16.24
CA ALA A 152 -7.12 -11.77 17.32
C ALA A 152 -7.25 -10.94 18.62
N GLU A 153 -7.54 -11.57 19.76
CA GLU A 153 -7.73 -10.87 21.03
C GLU A 153 -6.47 -10.15 21.52
N ASN A 154 -5.32 -10.73 21.25
CA ASN A 154 -4.01 -10.20 21.66
C ASN A 154 -2.89 -10.71 20.74
N ASN A 155 -1.67 -10.21 20.96
CA ASN A 155 -0.52 -10.58 20.14
C ASN A 155 -0.12 -12.05 20.25
N THR A 156 -0.31 -12.68 21.40
CA THR A 156 -0.01 -14.11 21.57
C THR A 156 -0.88 -14.95 20.64
N VAL A 157 -2.19 -14.66 20.60
CA VAL A 157 -3.13 -15.33 19.68
C VAL A 157 -2.77 -15.01 18.23
N LEU A 158 -2.41 -13.75 17.91
CA LEU A 158 -1.98 -13.37 16.56
C LEU A 158 -0.74 -14.17 16.13
N TYR A 159 0.28 -14.26 16.97
CA TYR A 159 1.49 -15.06 16.69
C TYR A 159 1.19 -16.55 16.54
N GLU A 160 0.29 -17.10 17.34
CA GLU A 160 -0.13 -18.50 17.21
C GLU A 160 -0.81 -18.74 15.86
N ILE A 161 -1.69 -17.85 15.39
CA ILE A 161 -2.31 -17.94 14.08
C ILE A 161 -1.27 -17.88 12.98
N ILE A 162 -0.32 -16.92 13.07
CA ILE A 162 0.76 -16.75 12.09
C ILE A 162 1.63 -18.02 12.06
N SER A 163 2.04 -18.55 13.21
CA SER A 163 2.86 -19.76 13.31
C SER A 163 2.18 -20.99 12.73
N ASN A 164 0.87 -21.08 12.84
CA ASN A 164 0.06 -22.16 12.25
C ASN A 164 -0.31 -21.96 10.78
N SER A 165 -0.04 -20.79 10.20
CA SER A 165 -0.28 -20.49 8.78
C SER A 165 0.69 -21.24 7.87
N TYR A 166 0.44 -21.15 6.55
CA TYR A 166 1.39 -21.64 5.54
C TYR A 166 2.80 -21.08 5.76
N TYR A 167 2.93 -19.81 6.08
CA TYR A 167 4.22 -19.13 6.26
C TYR A 167 4.95 -19.58 7.52
N GLY A 168 4.22 -19.69 8.63
CA GLY A 168 4.80 -20.20 9.89
C GLY A 168 5.34 -21.62 9.75
N LYS A 169 4.56 -22.50 9.12
CA LYS A 169 4.98 -23.90 8.86
C LYS A 169 6.13 -24.02 7.87
N THR A 170 6.23 -23.12 6.89
CA THR A 170 7.24 -23.20 5.84
C THR A 170 8.58 -22.61 6.27
N TYR A 171 8.56 -21.51 7.03
CA TYR A 171 9.76 -20.72 7.34
C TYR A 171 10.19 -20.83 8.80
N GLY A 172 9.36 -21.43 9.67
CA GLY A 172 9.65 -21.58 11.09
C GLY A 172 9.77 -20.21 11.77
N PHE A 173 8.65 -19.64 12.22
CA PHE A 173 8.73 -18.50 13.13
C PHE A 173 8.94 -19.08 14.53
N ASP A 174 10.20 -19.29 14.90
CA ASP A 174 10.56 -19.66 16.26
C ASP A 174 10.18 -18.50 17.19
N SER A 175 9.32 -18.81 18.15
CA SER A 175 8.81 -17.90 19.19
C SER A 175 9.88 -17.58 20.23
#